data_12f1b912ce18f60d36791f6340db24f4
#
_entry.id   12f1b912ce18f60d36791f6340db24f4
#
_cell.length_a   1.000
_cell.length_b   1.000
_cell.length_c   1.000
_cell.angle_alpha   90.00
_cell.angle_beta   90.00
_cell.angle_gamma   90.00
#
_symmetry.space_group_name_H-M   'P 1'
#
loop_
_entity.id
_entity.type
_entity.pdbx_description
1 polymer ?
#
loop_
_entity_poly.entity_id
_entity_poly.type
_entity_poly.pdbx_seq_one_letter_code
_entity_poly.pdbx_strand_id
1 'polypeptide(L)'
;MKVESVNKTLEKSFREYWWRPALSNYKGDTVNYAMMAERIEIIHTIFERYGLKRGERVAICGRNQVNWAVSFLGALTYGAVPVPLLHEFNPESIVGLVAHSEARVLFVDDTIWPKLDHEALKGLDAVVRLSDLDFLMACDSELGDLRAAVIAEFRNHYPYGLRSEDINYYEDKPDELALINYTSGTSGFSKGVMIPYRALACNIEFAANVAEPQMDCNSEVVSMLPCAHMYGMMFEFLFEMTIGARVHFLTRMPSPKVIMGAFQEVKPSIIIAVPLIIEKVYKSQLKPVADRLRFFIGAPFIGNIIRKTIKKKVVAAFGGNFEEVILGGAAVNPEVEKFFHKINFPFTVGYGMTECAPIITYVKWKYSKLGSSGKVVPGCQIRIDSPDPKKIPGEVQVSGRNVFLGYYKNEEATREAFTEDGWFKTGDMGILRGGHLFLKGRIKCMILSSNGQNIYPEELEAVINNVPYVIDSLVVEDTNGLTAIILPDYATASTDGIEAAELEGRLRSKMPEINKQLPAYAPIRKMEFRQEDFERTPKKNIKRYLYLKKK
;
A
#
# COMPACT_ATOMS: atom_id res chain seq x y z
N MET A 1 -11.49 18.77 9.06
CA MET A 1 -12.53 17.77 9.38
C MET A 1 -12.16 17.09 10.70
N LYS A 2 -13.11 16.89 11.65
CA LYS A 2 -12.94 16.06 12.85
C LYS A 2 -13.80 14.81 12.68
N VAL A 3 -13.26 13.63 13.01
CA VAL A 3 -13.94 12.34 12.86
C VAL A 3 -14.15 11.74 14.25
N GLU A 4 -15.38 11.79 14.75
CA GLU A 4 -15.76 11.22 16.05
C GLU A 4 -16.17 9.75 15.91
N SER A 5 -16.84 9.38 14.81
CA SER A 5 -17.13 8.03 14.38
C SER A 5 -16.86 7.93 12.88
N VAL A 6 -16.13 6.90 12.45
CA VAL A 6 -15.83 6.63 11.04
C VAL A 6 -17.12 6.27 10.30
N ASN A 7 -17.92 5.38 10.86
CA ASN A 7 -19.16 4.92 10.23
C ASN A 7 -20.21 6.03 10.12
N LYS A 8 -20.32 6.90 11.14
CA LYS A 8 -21.24 8.06 11.06
C LYS A 8 -20.74 9.11 10.06
N THR A 9 -19.44 9.23 9.87
CA THR A 9 -18.87 10.08 8.82
C THR A 9 -19.20 9.52 7.44
N LEU A 10 -19.09 8.21 7.23
CA LEU A 10 -19.51 7.54 6.00
C LEU A 10 -21.03 7.69 5.78
N GLU A 11 -21.86 7.44 6.79
CA GLU A 11 -23.31 7.61 6.73
C GLU A 11 -23.69 9.02 6.25
N LYS A 12 -23.08 10.05 6.86
CA LYS A 12 -23.29 11.45 6.45
C LYS A 12 -22.92 11.67 4.99
N SER A 13 -21.76 11.21 4.57
CA SER A 13 -21.30 11.31 3.17
C SER A 13 -22.26 10.62 2.21
N PHE A 14 -22.70 9.40 2.53
CA PHE A 14 -23.66 8.65 1.72
C PHE A 14 -24.99 9.37 1.57
N ARG A 15 -25.53 9.92 2.64
CA ARG A 15 -26.78 10.72 2.62
C ARG A 15 -26.63 11.99 1.78
N GLU A 16 -25.50 12.70 1.91
CA GLU A 16 -25.23 13.97 1.25
C GLU A 16 -25.03 13.79 -0.26
N TYR A 17 -24.30 12.72 -0.64
CA TYR A 17 -23.90 12.48 -2.03
C TYR A 17 -24.72 11.38 -2.74
N TRP A 18 -25.91 11.07 -2.26
CA TRP A 18 -26.77 9.93 -2.60
C TRP A 18 -26.81 9.57 -4.11
N TRP A 19 -26.98 10.55 -4.97
CA TRP A 19 -27.07 10.34 -6.43
C TRP A 19 -25.76 10.49 -7.18
N ARG A 20 -24.68 10.85 -6.50
CA ARG A 20 -23.40 11.04 -7.18
C ARG A 20 -22.74 9.70 -7.50
N PRO A 21 -21.99 9.60 -8.64
CA PRO A 21 -21.12 8.47 -8.91
C PRO A 21 -20.13 8.27 -7.75
N ALA A 22 -19.97 7.03 -7.27
CA ALA A 22 -19.12 6.68 -6.15
C ALA A 22 -17.96 5.76 -6.55
N LEU A 23 -18.28 4.59 -7.09
CA LEU A 23 -17.31 3.58 -7.43
C LEU A 23 -17.49 3.11 -8.88
N SER A 24 -16.38 2.79 -9.53
CA SER A 24 -16.38 2.18 -10.88
C SER A 24 -15.34 1.07 -10.96
N ASN A 25 -15.65 0.00 -11.65
CA ASN A 25 -14.62 -0.85 -12.24
C ASN A 25 -14.13 -0.16 -13.50
N TYR A 26 -12.83 0.13 -13.62
CA TYR A 26 -12.30 0.86 -14.77
C TYR A 26 -12.70 0.18 -16.08
N LYS A 27 -13.35 0.93 -16.98
CA LYS A 27 -14.00 0.45 -18.22
C LYS A 27 -15.18 -0.53 -17.99
N GLY A 28 -15.76 -0.54 -16.82
CA GLY A 28 -16.94 -1.30 -16.45
C GLY A 28 -18.01 -0.41 -15.83
N ASP A 29 -18.91 -1.04 -15.08
CA ASP A 29 -20.05 -0.38 -14.48
C ASP A 29 -19.65 0.63 -13.41
N THR A 30 -20.47 1.68 -13.30
CA THR A 30 -20.39 2.69 -12.25
C THR A 30 -21.59 2.55 -11.32
N VAL A 31 -21.35 2.59 -10.02
CA VAL A 31 -22.39 2.68 -9.00
C VAL A 31 -22.34 4.05 -8.32
N ASN A 32 -23.51 4.59 -8.01
CA ASN A 32 -23.63 5.80 -7.20
C ASN A 32 -23.72 5.44 -5.70
N TYR A 33 -23.72 6.44 -4.81
CA TYR A 33 -23.79 6.23 -3.37
C TYR A 33 -25.08 5.51 -2.94
N ALA A 34 -26.23 5.79 -3.61
CA ALA A 34 -27.49 5.08 -3.36
C ALA A 34 -27.41 3.59 -3.66
N MET A 35 -26.89 3.22 -4.85
CA MET A 35 -26.70 1.81 -5.23
C MET A 35 -25.67 1.10 -4.31
N MET A 36 -24.70 1.85 -3.83
CA MET A 36 -23.73 1.34 -2.86
C MET A 36 -24.39 1.06 -1.51
N ALA A 37 -25.20 2.03 -1.00
CA ALA A 37 -25.94 1.87 0.24
C ALA A 37 -26.91 0.68 0.16
N GLU A 38 -27.63 0.51 -0.95
CA GLU A 38 -28.50 -0.64 -1.18
C GLU A 38 -27.75 -1.97 -1.07
N ARG A 39 -26.60 -2.08 -1.72
CA ARG A 39 -25.77 -3.30 -1.62
C ARG A 39 -25.22 -3.53 -0.21
N ILE A 40 -24.87 -2.47 0.52
CA ILE A 40 -24.42 -2.54 1.92
C ILE A 40 -25.56 -3.08 2.79
N GLU A 41 -26.78 -2.57 2.65
CA GLU A 41 -27.94 -3.03 3.42
C GLU A 41 -28.34 -4.48 3.07
N ILE A 42 -28.14 -4.92 1.83
CA ILE A 42 -28.29 -6.32 1.46
C ILE A 42 -27.24 -7.18 2.19
N ILE A 43 -26.01 -6.72 2.32
CA ILE A 43 -24.97 -7.41 3.10
C ILE A 43 -25.31 -7.41 4.58
N HIS A 44 -25.84 -6.32 5.14
CA HIS A 44 -26.36 -6.30 6.52
C HIS A 44 -27.46 -7.35 6.72
N THR A 45 -28.38 -7.49 5.75
CA THR A 45 -29.43 -8.53 5.78
C THR A 45 -28.81 -9.94 5.79
N ILE A 46 -27.72 -10.19 5.04
CA ILE A 46 -26.97 -11.46 5.12
C ILE A 46 -26.44 -11.68 6.54
N PHE A 47 -25.81 -10.66 7.14
CA PHE A 47 -25.26 -10.77 8.50
C PHE A 47 -26.33 -11.01 9.55
N GLU A 48 -27.47 -10.33 9.46
CA GLU A 48 -28.63 -10.52 10.35
C GLU A 48 -29.20 -11.93 10.24
N ARG A 49 -29.34 -12.44 9.01
CA ARG A 49 -29.82 -13.80 8.75
C ARG A 49 -28.99 -14.86 9.45
N TYR A 50 -27.65 -14.72 9.43
CA TYR A 50 -26.74 -15.64 10.12
C TYR A 50 -26.45 -15.25 11.58
N GLY A 51 -27.15 -14.26 12.13
CA GLY A 51 -26.97 -13.80 13.50
C GLY A 51 -25.55 -13.33 13.80
N LEU A 52 -24.88 -12.71 12.81
CA LEU A 52 -23.55 -12.13 13.00
C LEU A 52 -23.62 -11.02 14.04
N LYS A 53 -22.75 -11.08 15.03
CA LYS A 53 -22.69 -10.06 16.09
C LYS A 53 -21.64 -9.01 15.76
N ARG A 54 -21.81 -7.82 16.34
CA ARG A 54 -20.77 -6.77 16.29
C ARG A 54 -19.45 -7.28 16.84
N GLY A 55 -18.35 -6.91 16.19
CA GLY A 55 -17.01 -7.39 16.54
C GLY A 55 -16.68 -8.79 15.99
N GLU A 56 -17.62 -9.53 15.39
CA GLU A 56 -17.31 -10.77 14.68
C GLU A 56 -16.66 -10.47 13.32
N ARG A 57 -15.88 -11.41 12.82
CA ARG A 57 -14.98 -11.18 11.66
C ARG A 57 -15.62 -11.63 10.37
N VAL A 58 -15.33 -10.83 9.32
CA VAL A 58 -15.77 -11.07 7.94
C VAL A 58 -14.53 -11.02 7.05
N ALA A 59 -14.13 -12.14 6.47
CA ALA A 59 -13.00 -12.21 5.57
C ALA A 59 -13.38 -11.73 4.16
N ILE A 60 -12.46 -11.01 3.50
CA ILE A 60 -12.68 -10.51 2.14
C ILE A 60 -11.40 -10.76 1.34
N CYS A 61 -11.48 -11.62 0.31
CA CYS A 61 -10.32 -12.02 -0.49
C CYS A 61 -10.61 -11.85 -1.99
N GLY A 62 -10.02 -10.85 -2.60
CA GLY A 62 -10.22 -10.57 -4.01
C GLY A 62 -9.40 -9.39 -4.51
N ARG A 63 -9.46 -9.16 -5.82
CA ARG A 63 -8.89 -7.96 -6.43
C ARG A 63 -9.77 -6.75 -6.13
N ASN A 64 -9.18 -5.56 -6.28
CA ASN A 64 -9.93 -4.31 -6.20
C ASN A 64 -11.08 -4.31 -7.21
N GLN A 65 -12.30 -4.16 -6.72
CA GLN A 65 -13.51 -4.03 -7.49
C GLN A 65 -14.63 -3.42 -6.65
N VAL A 66 -15.69 -2.96 -7.29
CA VAL A 66 -16.83 -2.34 -6.61
C VAL A 66 -17.37 -3.21 -5.46
N ASN A 67 -17.63 -4.50 -5.71
CA ASN A 67 -18.21 -5.35 -4.68
C ASN A 67 -17.22 -5.73 -3.57
N TRP A 68 -15.90 -5.70 -3.82
CA TRP A 68 -14.91 -5.79 -2.74
C TRP A 68 -15.06 -4.61 -1.76
N ALA A 69 -15.15 -3.40 -2.31
CA ALA A 69 -15.33 -2.18 -1.52
C ALA A 69 -16.66 -2.17 -0.77
N VAL A 70 -17.74 -2.59 -1.43
CA VAL A 70 -19.08 -2.72 -0.82
C VAL A 70 -19.07 -3.76 0.31
N SER A 71 -18.41 -4.92 0.13
CA SER A 71 -18.31 -5.94 1.17
C SER A 71 -17.50 -5.45 2.37
N PHE A 72 -16.41 -4.70 2.13
CA PHE A 72 -15.62 -4.08 3.19
C PHE A 72 -16.44 -3.05 3.98
N LEU A 73 -17.12 -2.14 3.29
CA LEU A 73 -17.97 -1.14 3.92
C LEU A 73 -19.17 -1.78 4.62
N GLY A 74 -19.78 -2.82 4.03
CA GLY A 74 -20.86 -3.57 4.65
C GLY A 74 -20.45 -4.16 6.00
N ALA A 75 -19.26 -4.79 6.07
CA ALA A 75 -18.75 -5.29 7.35
C ALA A 75 -18.45 -4.16 8.34
N LEU A 76 -17.76 -3.10 7.90
CA LEU A 76 -17.36 -1.98 8.75
C LEU A 76 -18.58 -1.24 9.31
N THR A 77 -19.55 -0.90 8.46
CA THR A 77 -20.73 -0.12 8.83
C THR A 77 -21.78 -0.91 9.63
N TYR A 78 -21.75 -2.24 9.55
CA TYR A 78 -22.50 -3.13 10.44
C TYR A 78 -21.93 -3.17 11.87
N GLY A 79 -20.64 -2.82 12.02
CA GLY A 79 -19.88 -3.00 13.25
C GLY A 79 -19.25 -4.39 13.38
N ALA A 80 -19.21 -5.16 12.29
CA ALA A 80 -18.35 -6.34 12.18
C ALA A 80 -16.90 -5.91 11.89
N VAL A 81 -15.96 -6.84 12.00
CA VAL A 81 -14.53 -6.60 11.79
C VAL A 81 -14.12 -7.17 10.43
N PRO A 82 -14.00 -6.35 9.37
CA PRO A 82 -13.46 -6.82 8.10
C PRO A 82 -12.02 -7.32 8.24
N VAL A 83 -11.72 -8.41 7.55
CA VAL A 83 -10.40 -9.04 7.45
C VAL A 83 -10.01 -9.10 5.98
N PRO A 84 -9.45 -8.02 5.43
CA PRO A 84 -9.04 -7.97 4.04
C PRO A 84 -7.79 -8.83 3.82
N LEU A 85 -7.89 -9.80 2.92
CA LEU A 85 -6.84 -10.74 2.55
C LEU A 85 -6.33 -10.42 1.14
N LEU A 86 -5.00 -10.45 0.98
CA LEU A 86 -4.39 -10.27 -0.33
C LEU A 86 -4.71 -11.45 -1.25
N HIS A 87 -5.18 -11.17 -2.43
CA HIS A 87 -5.46 -12.17 -3.46
C HIS A 87 -4.20 -12.88 -4.01
N GLU A 88 -3.00 -12.32 -3.71
CA GLU A 88 -1.70 -12.91 -4.06
C GLU A 88 -1.19 -13.92 -3.02
N PHE A 89 -1.86 -14.11 -1.89
CA PHE A 89 -1.54 -15.21 -0.98
C PHE A 89 -1.82 -16.55 -1.66
N ASN A 90 -1.02 -17.57 -1.33
CA ASN A 90 -1.32 -18.91 -1.79
C ASN A 90 -2.63 -19.45 -1.15
N PRO A 91 -3.31 -20.41 -1.77
CA PRO A 91 -4.59 -20.92 -1.30
C PRO A 91 -4.56 -21.41 0.17
N GLU A 92 -3.52 -22.14 0.55
CA GLU A 92 -3.35 -22.66 1.92
C GLU A 92 -3.24 -21.53 2.94
N SER A 93 -2.50 -20.46 2.59
CA SER A 93 -2.41 -19.27 3.44
C SER A 93 -3.75 -18.56 3.57
N ILE A 94 -4.54 -18.44 2.49
CA ILE A 94 -5.87 -17.83 2.56
C ILE A 94 -6.76 -18.60 3.53
N VAL A 95 -6.86 -19.93 3.37
CA VAL A 95 -7.64 -20.80 4.25
C VAL A 95 -7.16 -20.68 5.70
N GLY A 96 -5.85 -20.74 5.91
CA GLY A 96 -5.26 -20.59 7.25
C GLY A 96 -5.55 -19.24 7.90
N LEU A 97 -5.55 -18.14 7.13
CA LEU A 97 -5.86 -16.80 7.64
C LEU A 97 -7.35 -16.61 7.93
N VAL A 98 -8.24 -17.19 7.10
CA VAL A 98 -9.69 -17.24 7.38
C VAL A 98 -9.95 -17.95 8.70
N ALA A 99 -9.36 -19.14 8.90
CA ALA A 99 -9.48 -19.90 10.14
C ALA A 99 -8.85 -19.16 11.33
N HIS A 100 -7.63 -18.61 11.20
CA HIS A 100 -6.96 -17.87 12.26
C HIS A 100 -7.75 -16.63 12.70
N SER A 101 -8.35 -15.91 11.76
CA SER A 101 -9.19 -14.74 12.04
C SER A 101 -10.52 -15.10 12.71
N GLU A 102 -10.92 -16.38 12.69
CA GLU A 102 -12.26 -16.84 13.11
C GLU A 102 -13.37 -16.10 12.37
N ALA A 103 -13.15 -15.84 11.08
CA ALA A 103 -14.17 -15.23 10.24
C ALA A 103 -15.38 -16.14 10.13
N ARG A 104 -16.59 -15.56 10.18
CA ARG A 104 -17.85 -16.28 10.02
C ARG A 104 -18.35 -16.29 8.58
N VAL A 105 -18.05 -15.22 7.85
CA VAL A 105 -18.42 -15.05 6.44
C VAL A 105 -17.17 -14.76 5.62
N LEU A 106 -17.08 -15.31 4.41
CA LEU A 106 -16.03 -15.05 3.45
C LEU A 106 -16.61 -14.47 2.16
N PHE A 107 -16.19 -13.28 1.77
CA PHE A 107 -16.38 -12.75 0.41
C PHE A 107 -15.16 -13.08 -0.43
N VAL A 108 -15.35 -13.75 -1.59
CA VAL A 108 -14.23 -14.26 -2.37
C VAL A 108 -14.39 -14.04 -3.88
N ASP A 109 -13.27 -13.79 -4.55
CA ASP A 109 -13.19 -13.61 -6.01
C ASP A 109 -13.34 -14.96 -6.74
N ASP A 110 -14.01 -14.93 -7.91
CA ASP A 110 -14.25 -16.10 -8.78
C ASP A 110 -12.97 -16.84 -9.17
N THR A 111 -11.85 -16.13 -9.28
CA THR A 111 -10.56 -16.72 -9.68
C THR A 111 -9.82 -17.38 -8.52
N ILE A 112 -10.24 -17.12 -7.28
CA ILE A 112 -9.64 -17.64 -6.05
C ILE A 112 -10.41 -18.84 -5.54
N TRP A 113 -11.73 -18.73 -5.46
CA TRP A 113 -12.60 -19.78 -4.90
C TRP A 113 -12.30 -21.20 -5.38
N PRO A 114 -12.14 -21.47 -6.70
CA PRO A 114 -11.88 -22.83 -7.20
C PRO A 114 -10.54 -23.44 -6.73
N LYS A 115 -9.67 -22.63 -6.14
CA LYS A 115 -8.32 -23.06 -5.69
C LYS A 115 -8.26 -23.31 -4.19
N LEU A 116 -9.30 -22.92 -3.44
CA LEU A 116 -9.35 -23.07 -2.00
C LEU A 116 -9.78 -24.49 -1.61
N ASP A 117 -9.35 -24.95 -0.45
CA ASP A 117 -9.86 -26.16 0.19
C ASP A 117 -11.24 -25.85 0.79
N HIS A 118 -12.31 -26.25 0.10
CA HIS A 118 -13.68 -26.01 0.49
C HIS A 118 -14.07 -26.81 1.76
N GLU A 119 -13.46 -27.98 1.98
CA GLU A 119 -13.72 -28.80 3.18
C GLU A 119 -13.24 -28.06 4.44
N ALA A 120 -12.08 -27.42 4.38
CA ALA A 120 -11.54 -26.64 5.48
C ALA A 120 -12.36 -25.35 5.77
N LEU A 121 -13.21 -24.93 4.85
CA LEU A 121 -14.08 -23.75 4.98
C LEU A 121 -15.52 -24.06 5.42
N LYS A 122 -15.90 -25.33 5.60
CA LYS A 122 -17.27 -25.74 6.01
C LYS A 122 -17.74 -25.18 7.36
N GLY A 123 -16.83 -24.66 8.17
CA GLY A 123 -17.16 -23.99 9.43
C GLY A 123 -17.66 -22.55 9.29
N LEU A 124 -17.64 -21.97 8.07
CA LEU A 124 -18.20 -20.66 7.80
C LEU A 124 -19.72 -20.72 7.69
N ASP A 125 -20.39 -19.65 8.12
CA ASP A 125 -21.84 -19.51 7.95
C ASP A 125 -22.19 -19.34 6.47
N ALA A 126 -21.39 -18.54 5.74
CA ALA A 126 -21.57 -18.33 4.30
C ALA A 126 -20.25 -17.99 3.59
N VAL A 127 -20.18 -18.37 2.32
CA VAL A 127 -19.22 -17.88 1.35
C VAL A 127 -19.96 -17.19 0.22
N VAL A 128 -19.61 -15.93 -0.04
CA VAL A 128 -20.28 -15.05 -0.99
C VAL A 128 -19.32 -14.66 -2.09
N ARG A 129 -19.75 -14.74 -3.33
CA ARG A 129 -18.98 -14.38 -4.53
C ARG A 129 -18.94 -12.87 -4.73
N LEU A 130 -17.74 -12.33 -4.96
CA LEU A 130 -17.57 -10.88 -5.13
C LEU A 130 -18.13 -10.31 -6.43
N SER A 131 -18.22 -11.09 -7.51
CA SER A 131 -18.67 -10.56 -8.81
C SER A 131 -20.14 -10.13 -8.80
N ASP A 132 -21.01 -10.84 -8.05
CA ASP A 132 -22.46 -10.65 -8.07
C ASP A 132 -23.14 -10.72 -6.71
N LEU A 133 -22.38 -10.94 -5.64
CA LEU A 133 -22.85 -11.14 -4.27
C LEU A 133 -23.79 -12.36 -4.13
N ASP A 134 -23.59 -13.39 -4.95
CA ASP A 134 -24.31 -14.66 -4.84
C ASP A 134 -23.57 -15.63 -3.91
N PHE A 135 -24.30 -16.58 -3.36
CA PHE A 135 -23.75 -17.55 -2.43
C PHE A 135 -23.01 -18.69 -3.16
N LEU A 136 -21.83 -19.01 -2.67
CA LEU A 136 -21.02 -20.15 -3.11
C LEU A 136 -21.14 -21.33 -2.12
N MET A 137 -21.38 -21.02 -0.84
CA MET A 137 -21.58 -21.98 0.25
C MET A 137 -22.41 -21.34 1.36
N ALA A 138 -23.24 -22.11 2.02
CA ALA A 138 -23.97 -21.70 3.22
C ALA A 138 -24.19 -22.92 4.14
N CYS A 139 -24.25 -22.68 5.45
CA CYS A 139 -24.35 -23.74 6.45
C CYS A 139 -25.77 -24.30 6.60
N ASP A 140 -26.82 -23.56 6.21
CA ASP A 140 -28.21 -23.82 6.57
C ASP A 140 -29.21 -24.05 5.42
N SER A 141 -28.78 -23.93 4.15
CA SER A 141 -29.72 -23.89 3.03
C SER A 141 -29.19 -24.46 1.73
N GLU A 142 -30.10 -24.95 0.89
CA GLU A 142 -29.78 -25.16 -0.52
C GLU A 142 -29.50 -23.82 -1.22
N LEU A 143 -28.41 -23.72 -1.94
CA LEU A 143 -27.90 -22.45 -2.52
C LEU A 143 -28.87 -21.78 -3.51
N GLY A 144 -29.75 -22.58 -4.16
CA GLY A 144 -30.56 -22.11 -5.29
C GLY A 144 -31.55 -20.96 -4.96
N ASP A 145 -32.06 -20.90 -3.73
CA ASP A 145 -33.07 -19.91 -3.33
C ASP A 145 -32.56 -18.85 -2.33
N LEU A 146 -31.32 -18.98 -1.87
CA LEU A 146 -30.80 -18.20 -0.75
C LEU A 146 -30.68 -16.70 -1.07
N ARG A 147 -30.16 -16.38 -2.26
CA ARG A 147 -30.08 -14.98 -2.72
C ARG A 147 -31.46 -14.34 -2.85
N ALA A 148 -32.43 -15.08 -3.40
CA ALA A 148 -33.80 -14.60 -3.53
C ALA A 148 -34.45 -14.36 -2.16
N ALA A 149 -34.17 -15.23 -1.17
CA ALA A 149 -34.62 -15.05 0.21
C ALA A 149 -34.04 -13.78 0.83
N VAL A 150 -32.74 -13.55 0.75
CA VAL A 150 -32.08 -12.33 1.25
C VAL A 150 -32.66 -11.06 0.60
N ILE A 151 -32.85 -11.08 -0.71
CA ILE A 151 -33.47 -9.93 -1.42
C ILE A 151 -34.92 -9.73 -0.98
N ALA A 152 -35.68 -10.79 -0.70
CA ALA A 152 -37.03 -10.67 -0.17
C ALA A 152 -37.04 -10.08 1.25
N GLU A 153 -36.11 -10.51 2.11
CA GLU A 153 -35.93 -9.95 3.46
C GLU A 153 -35.59 -8.47 3.41
N PHE A 154 -34.62 -8.10 2.56
CA PHE A 154 -34.26 -6.70 2.31
C PHE A 154 -35.48 -5.87 1.84
N ARG A 155 -36.27 -6.39 0.89
CA ARG A 155 -37.49 -5.70 0.41
C ARG A 155 -38.58 -5.60 1.47
N ASN A 156 -38.67 -6.53 2.41
CA ASN A 156 -39.59 -6.44 3.55
C ASN A 156 -39.17 -5.32 4.51
N HIS A 157 -37.84 -5.11 4.71
CA HIS A 157 -37.34 -3.98 5.50
C HIS A 157 -37.56 -2.63 4.77
N TYR A 158 -37.41 -2.61 3.46
CA TYR A 158 -37.51 -1.40 2.64
C TYR A 158 -38.55 -1.55 1.52
N PRO A 159 -39.85 -1.61 1.85
CA PRO A 159 -40.93 -1.93 0.88
C PRO A 159 -41.11 -0.88 -0.22
N TYR A 160 -40.66 0.34 0.02
CA TYR A 160 -40.66 1.45 -0.96
C TYR A 160 -39.28 1.75 -1.55
N GLY A 161 -38.33 0.83 -1.40
CA GLY A 161 -36.91 1.03 -1.72
C GLY A 161 -36.16 1.77 -0.62
N LEU A 162 -34.85 1.61 -0.60
CA LEU A 162 -33.96 2.27 0.37
C LEU A 162 -33.82 3.75 0.03
N ARG A 163 -34.04 4.63 1.02
CA ARG A 163 -33.85 6.08 0.91
C ARG A 163 -32.67 6.53 1.76
N SER A 164 -32.15 7.71 1.48
CA SER A 164 -30.98 8.24 2.20
C SER A 164 -31.19 8.37 3.71
N GLU A 165 -32.41 8.70 4.14
CA GLU A 165 -32.78 8.78 5.55
C GLU A 165 -32.92 7.44 6.26
N ASP A 166 -33.07 6.35 5.51
CA ASP A 166 -33.27 5.01 6.08
C ASP A 166 -31.96 4.37 6.56
N ILE A 167 -30.81 4.77 5.98
CA ILE A 167 -29.51 4.20 6.39
C ILE A 167 -29.16 4.62 7.82
N ASN A 168 -28.71 3.67 8.63
CA ASN A 168 -28.32 3.90 10.03
C ASN A 168 -27.15 2.98 10.41
N TYR A 169 -25.94 3.46 10.10
CA TYR A 169 -24.74 2.70 10.33
C TYR A 169 -24.34 2.67 11.81
N TYR A 170 -23.64 1.61 12.19
CA TYR A 170 -23.14 1.44 13.55
C TYR A 170 -22.31 2.65 14.01
N GLU A 171 -22.58 3.18 15.17
CA GLU A 171 -21.78 4.25 15.78
C GLU A 171 -20.60 3.64 16.53
N ASP A 172 -19.44 3.67 15.89
CA ASP A 172 -18.20 3.10 16.41
C ASP A 172 -17.59 3.95 17.51
N LYS A 173 -16.87 3.27 18.44
CA LYS A 173 -16.10 3.92 19.48
C LYS A 173 -14.61 3.88 19.16
N PRO A 174 -13.83 4.88 19.63
CA PRO A 174 -12.43 5.06 19.23
C PRO A 174 -11.53 3.84 19.41
N ASP A 175 -11.66 3.12 20.52
CA ASP A 175 -10.78 1.99 20.85
C ASP A 175 -11.36 0.62 20.46
N GLU A 176 -12.54 0.57 19.84
CA GLU A 176 -13.07 -0.65 19.27
C GLU A 176 -12.25 -1.09 18.05
N LEU A 177 -12.14 -2.41 17.87
CA LEU A 177 -11.46 -3.01 16.74
C LEU A 177 -12.23 -2.74 15.45
N ALA A 178 -11.63 -1.99 14.52
CA ALA A 178 -12.24 -1.67 13.24
C ALA A 178 -11.96 -2.74 12.17
N LEU A 179 -10.72 -3.23 12.11
CA LEU A 179 -10.32 -4.27 11.15
C LEU A 179 -9.07 -5.03 11.61
N ILE A 180 -8.86 -6.21 11.04
CA ILE A 180 -7.60 -6.97 11.18
C ILE A 180 -6.92 -7.03 9.80
N ASN A 181 -5.73 -6.43 9.68
CA ASN A 181 -4.97 -6.45 8.44
C ASN A 181 -3.74 -7.36 8.57
N TYR A 182 -3.67 -8.41 7.75
CA TYR A 182 -2.56 -9.34 7.78
C TYR A 182 -1.35 -8.81 7.04
N THR A 183 -0.19 -8.81 7.71
CA THR A 183 1.08 -8.43 7.09
C THR A 183 1.90 -9.66 6.77
N SER A 184 2.54 -9.68 5.60
CA SER A 184 3.54 -10.70 5.28
C SER A 184 4.78 -10.49 6.17
N GLY A 185 4.87 -11.22 7.27
CA GLY A 185 6.02 -11.16 8.17
C GLY A 185 7.32 -11.56 7.45
N THR A 186 8.43 -10.92 7.83
CA THR A 186 9.78 -11.31 7.36
C THR A 186 10.20 -12.70 7.89
N SER A 187 9.47 -13.25 8.85
CA SER A 187 9.68 -14.58 9.47
C SER A 187 8.83 -15.69 8.86
N GLY A 188 8.10 -15.45 7.77
CA GLY A 188 7.28 -16.46 7.07
C GLY A 188 5.83 -16.58 7.57
N PHE A 189 5.50 -16.13 8.77
CA PHE A 189 4.13 -16.12 9.30
C PHE A 189 3.53 -14.72 9.23
N SER A 190 2.32 -14.61 8.67
CA SER A 190 1.57 -13.36 8.63
C SER A 190 1.05 -13.01 10.01
N LYS A 191 1.24 -11.75 10.45
CA LYS A 191 0.69 -11.23 11.70
C LYS A 191 -0.59 -10.44 11.42
N GLY A 192 -1.65 -10.71 12.16
CA GLY A 192 -2.90 -9.95 12.10
C GLY A 192 -2.79 -8.65 12.91
N VAL A 193 -2.66 -7.53 12.25
CA VAL A 193 -2.55 -6.21 12.88
C VAL A 193 -3.95 -5.71 13.24
N MET A 194 -4.22 -5.51 14.53
CA MET A 194 -5.52 -5.04 15.05
C MET A 194 -5.60 -3.52 14.98
N ILE A 195 -6.37 -3.00 14.03
CA ILE A 195 -6.54 -1.56 13.80
C ILE A 195 -7.82 -1.06 14.48
N PRO A 196 -7.74 -0.13 15.44
CA PRO A 196 -8.91 0.48 16.07
C PRO A 196 -9.52 1.60 15.22
N TYR A 197 -10.79 1.93 15.46
CA TYR A 197 -11.46 3.03 14.75
C TYR A 197 -10.75 4.38 14.93
N ARG A 198 -10.17 4.67 16.11
CA ARG A 198 -9.38 5.90 16.32
C ARG A 198 -8.20 6.04 15.35
N ALA A 199 -7.63 4.91 14.91
CA ALA A 199 -6.51 4.94 13.98
C ALA A 199 -6.97 5.24 12.55
N LEU A 200 -8.13 4.70 12.12
CA LEU A 200 -8.77 5.08 10.86
C LEU A 200 -9.17 6.56 10.87
N ALA A 201 -9.86 7.00 11.94
CA ALA A 201 -10.30 8.39 12.11
C ALA A 201 -9.11 9.36 12.03
N CYS A 202 -7.98 9.07 12.69
CA CYS A 202 -6.77 9.88 12.66
C CYS A 202 -6.21 10.04 11.23
N ASN A 203 -6.22 8.96 10.43
CA ASN A 203 -5.76 8.99 9.05
C ASN A 203 -6.74 9.72 8.12
N ILE A 204 -8.04 9.58 8.32
CA ILE A 204 -9.07 10.34 7.57
C ILE A 204 -8.95 11.84 7.89
N GLU A 205 -8.84 12.23 9.17
CA GLU A 205 -8.62 13.61 9.58
C GLU A 205 -7.35 14.20 8.94
N PHE A 206 -6.26 13.44 8.94
CA PHE A 206 -5.03 13.83 8.27
C PHE A 206 -5.23 14.06 6.78
N ALA A 207 -5.84 13.09 6.09
CA ALA A 207 -6.08 13.18 4.65
C ALA A 207 -6.97 14.38 4.31
N ALA A 208 -8.05 14.61 5.04
CA ALA A 208 -8.91 15.77 4.87
C ALA A 208 -8.15 17.09 5.02
N ASN A 209 -7.34 17.23 6.07
CA ASN A 209 -6.58 18.47 6.33
C ASN A 209 -5.49 18.74 5.27
N VAL A 210 -4.95 17.67 4.65
CA VAL A 210 -3.92 17.78 3.62
C VAL A 210 -4.53 18.03 2.24
N ALA A 211 -5.64 17.34 1.93
CA ALA A 211 -6.29 17.37 0.63
C ALA A 211 -7.12 18.64 0.42
N GLU A 212 -7.66 19.26 1.47
CA GLU A 212 -8.36 20.54 1.35
C GLU A 212 -7.42 21.69 0.93
N PRO A 213 -7.84 22.57 0.01
CA PRO A 213 -9.11 22.59 -0.74
C PRO A 213 -9.08 21.83 -2.08
N GLN A 214 -8.08 21.00 -2.35
CA GLN A 214 -7.84 20.41 -3.69
C GLN A 214 -8.71 19.18 -3.98
N MET A 215 -9.26 18.53 -2.96
CA MET A 215 -10.15 17.38 -3.10
C MET A 215 -11.53 17.66 -2.50
N ASP A 216 -12.54 17.30 -3.24
CA ASP A 216 -13.96 17.41 -2.88
C ASP A 216 -14.77 16.27 -3.50
N CYS A 217 -16.09 16.39 -3.47
CA CYS A 217 -16.99 15.43 -4.07
C CYS A 217 -16.93 15.36 -5.62
N ASN A 218 -16.20 16.25 -6.31
CA ASN A 218 -15.95 16.18 -7.74
C ASN A 218 -14.61 15.51 -8.06
N SER A 219 -13.86 15.11 -7.05
CA SER A 219 -12.56 14.48 -7.22
C SER A 219 -12.69 13.07 -7.76
N GLU A 220 -11.77 12.71 -8.65
CA GLU A 220 -11.65 11.40 -9.27
C GLU A 220 -10.33 10.76 -8.80
N VAL A 221 -10.36 9.51 -8.39
CA VAL A 221 -9.18 8.76 -7.95
C VAL A 221 -9.08 7.44 -8.68
N VAL A 222 -7.88 7.07 -9.11
CA VAL A 222 -7.59 5.76 -9.69
C VAL A 222 -6.98 4.87 -8.61
N SER A 223 -7.70 3.85 -8.18
CA SER A 223 -7.21 2.87 -7.22
C SER A 223 -6.44 1.75 -7.95
N MET A 224 -5.13 1.73 -7.77
CA MET A 224 -4.20 0.78 -8.39
C MET A 224 -3.42 -0.06 -7.39
N LEU A 225 -3.37 0.35 -6.12
CA LEU A 225 -2.78 -0.43 -5.05
C LEU A 225 -3.83 -1.41 -4.50
N PRO A 226 -3.42 -2.60 -4.03
CA PRO A 226 -4.38 -3.52 -3.42
C PRO A 226 -5.11 -2.87 -2.23
N CYS A 227 -6.45 -2.84 -2.26
CA CYS A 227 -7.25 -2.34 -1.13
C CYS A 227 -7.15 -3.22 0.12
N ALA A 228 -6.66 -4.47 -0.01
CA ALA A 228 -6.28 -5.28 1.14
C ALA A 228 -5.01 -4.78 1.85
N HIS A 229 -4.29 -3.82 1.31
CA HIS A 229 -3.21 -3.08 1.97
C HIS A 229 -3.69 -1.77 2.54
N MET A 230 -3.29 -1.45 3.78
CA MET A 230 -3.69 -0.22 4.47
C MET A 230 -3.43 1.06 3.65
N TYR A 231 -2.36 1.10 2.85
CA TYR A 231 -2.03 2.28 2.07
C TYR A 231 -3.05 2.53 0.94
N GLY A 232 -3.36 1.51 0.14
CA GLY A 232 -4.41 1.59 -0.88
C GLY A 232 -5.79 1.74 -0.24
N MET A 233 -6.09 0.97 0.81
CA MET A 233 -7.37 1.06 1.52
C MET A 233 -7.68 2.47 2.01
N MET A 234 -6.72 3.10 2.68
CA MET A 234 -6.95 4.39 3.32
C MET A 234 -6.98 5.55 2.33
N PHE A 235 -6.05 5.60 1.36
CA PHE A 235 -5.80 6.78 0.53
C PHE A 235 -6.15 6.63 -0.96
N GLU A 236 -6.73 5.49 -1.38
CA GLU A 236 -7.35 5.31 -2.69
C GLU A 236 -8.82 4.88 -2.58
N PHE A 237 -9.37 4.77 -1.35
CA PHE A 237 -10.73 4.27 -1.17
C PHE A 237 -11.44 4.87 0.06
N LEU A 238 -11.01 4.56 1.30
CA LEU A 238 -11.81 4.87 2.49
C LEU A 238 -11.97 6.37 2.73
N PHE A 239 -10.90 7.15 2.58
CA PHE A 239 -10.96 8.61 2.69
C PHE A 239 -11.87 9.21 1.63
N GLU A 240 -11.78 8.76 0.39
CA GLU A 240 -12.57 9.24 -0.74
C GLU A 240 -14.07 9.06 -0.50
N MET A 241 -14.45 7.95 0.13
CA MET A 241 -15.85 7.69 0.49
C MET A 241 -16.38 8.70 1.54
N THR A 242 -15.50 9.26 2.38
CA THR A 242 -15.92 10.25 3.39
C THR A 242 -16.14 11.66 2.85
N ILE A 243 -15.65 11.96 1.65
CA ILE A 243 -15.75 13.29 1.00
C ILE A 243 -16.63 13.29 -0.24
N GLY A 244 -17.26 12.16 -0.59
CA GLY A 244 -18.13 12.06 -1.76
C GLY A 244 -17.38 11.95 -3.09
N ALA A 245 -16.08 11.70 -3.09
CA ALA A 245 -15.28 11.52 -4.30
C ALA A 245 -15.60 10.20 -5.02
N ARG A 246 -15.14 10.09 -6.27
CA ARG A 246 -15.32 8.90 -7.10
C ARG A 246 -14.03 8.11 -7.23
N VAL A 247 -14.10 6.79 -7.03
CA VAL A 247 -12.96 5.87 -7.14
C VAL A 247 -13.11 4.93 -8.33
N HIS A 248 -12.06 4.81 -9.14
CA HIS A 248 -11.96 3.89 -10.28
C HIS A 248 -10.99 2.76 -9.97
N PHE A 249 -11.49 1.56 -9.74
CA PHE A 249 -10.67 0.38 -9.47
C PHE A 249 -10.06 -0.17 -10.75
N LEU A 250 -8.73 -0.33 -10.78
CA LEU A 250 -8.07 -1.09 -11.83
C LEU A 250 -8.24 -2.59 -11.55
N THR A 251 -9.23 -3.20 -12.18
CA THR A 251 -9.55 -4.63 -12.00
C THR A 251 -8.56 -5.56 -12.70
N ARG A 252 -7.71 -5.03 -13.60
CA ARG A 252 -6.65 -5.76 -14.29
C ARG A 252 -5.31 -5.50 -13.61
N MET A 253 -4.35 -6.42 -13.84
CA MET A 253 -2.99 -6.23 -13.31
C MET A 253 -2.43 -4.87 -13.79
N PRO A 254 -1.98 -4.01 -12.86
CA PRO A 254 -1.55 -2.66 -13.17
C PRO A 254 -0.20 -2.68 -13.92
N SER A 255 -0.23 -2.73 -15.26
CA SER A 255 0.94 -2.46 -16.09
C SER A 255 1.10 -0.96 -16.31
N PRO A 256 2.33 -0.44 -16.58
CA PRO A 256 2.53 0.98 -16.86
C PRO A 256 1.59 1.51 -17.96
N LYS A 257 1.35 0.74 -19.01
CA LYS A 257 0.44 1.12 -20.11
C LYS A 257 -1.01 1.25 -19.64
N VAL A 258 -1.49 0.33 -18.80
CA VAL A 258 -2.86 0.35 -18.25
C VAL A 258 -3.03 1.55 -17.31
N ILE A 259 -2.06 1.77 -16.41
CA ILE A 259 -2.07 2.88 -15.46
C ILE A 259 -2.09 4.23 -16.19
N MET A 260 -1.16 4.41 -17.14
CA MET A 260 -1.09 5.67 -17.91
C MET A 260 -2.36 5.91 -18.72
N GLY A 261 -2.97 4.87 -19.31
CA GLY A 261 -4.26 4.97 -19.99
C GLY A 261 -5.37 5.42 -19.05
N ALA A 262 -5.45 4.83 -17.85
CA ALA A 262 -6.42 5.23 -16.84
C ALA A 262 -6.23 6.67 -16.38
N PHE A 263 -4.99 7.11 -16.15
CA PHE A 263 -4.72 8.50 -15.78
C PHE A 263 -5.11 9.51 -16.86
N GLN A 264 -4.93 9.17 -18.15
CA GLN A 264 -5.34 10.03 -19.25
C GLN A 264 -6.87 10.15 -19.37
N GLU A 265 -7.59 9.07 -19.11
CA GLU A 265 -9.05 9.02 -19.22
C GLU A 265 -9.73 9.63 -17.98
N VAL A 266 -9.30 9.24 -16.78
CA VAL A 266 -9.90 9.64 -15.50
C VAL A 266 -9.43 11.01 -15.04
N LYS A 267 -8.17 11.38 -15.31
CA LYS A 267 -7.51 12.62 -14.85
C LYS A 267 -7.61 12.80 -13.34
N PRO A 268 -7.01 11.90 -12.55
CA PRO A 268 -7.18 11.86 -11.11
C PRO A 268 -6.74 13.17 -10.43
N SER A 269 -7.41 13.51 -9.32
CA SER A 269 -7.10 14.69 -8.51
C SER A 269 -5.85 14.51 -7.65
N ILE A 270 -5.58 13.26 -7.26
CA ILE A 270 -4.37 12.84 -6.52
C ILE A 270 -3.90 11.49 -7.05
N ILE A 271 -2.60 11.21 -6.97
CA ILE A 271 -2.03 9.93 -7.37
C ILE A 271 -1.29 9.32 -6.18
N ILE A 272 -1.76 8.17 -5.72
CA ILE A 272 -1.13 7.37 -4.69
C ILE A 272 -0.36 6.24 -5.37
N ALA A 273 0.94 6.12 -5.11
CA ALA A 273 1.75 5.16 -5.84
C ALA A 273 2.87 4.54 -4.98
N VAL A 274 3.36 3.39 -5.42
CA VAL A 274 4.64 2.86 -4.93
C VAL A 274 5.78 3.31 -5.85
N PRO A 275 7.00 3.50 -5.33
CA PRO A 275 8.14 3.99 -6.10
C PRO A 275 8.41 3.23 -7.39
N LEU A 276 8.25 1.90 -7.38
CA LEU A 276 8.49 1.04 -8.53
C LEU A 276 7.74 1.47 -9.80
N ILE A 277 6.50 1.96 -9.66
CA ILE A 277 5.69 2.42 -10.80
C ILE A 277 6.33 3.65 -11.44
N ILE A 278 6.67 4.61 -10.61
CA ILE A 278 7.28 5.88 -11.06
C ILE A 278 8.69 5.66 -11.62
N GLU A 279 9.45 4.76 -11.01
CA GLU A 279 10.79 4.38 -11.48
C GLU A 279 10.75 3.70 -12.85
N LYS A 280 9.77 2.83 -13.10
CA LYS A 280 9.56 2.23 -14.43
C LYS A 280 9.23 3.29 -15.48
N VAL A 281 8.36 4.25 -15.16
CA VAL A 281 8.04 5.37 -16.06
C VAL A 281 9.30 6.22 -16.30
N TYR A 282 10.06 6.52 -15.25
CA TYR A 282 11.32 7.25 -15.38
C TYR A 282 12.30 6.52 -16.29
N LYS A 283 12.62 5.25 -15.99
CA LYS A 283 13.60 4.46 -16.75
C LYS A 283 13.21 4.32 -18.22
N SER A 284 11.92 4.03 -18.51
CA SER A 284 11.47 3.76 -19.88
C SER A 284 11.24 5.00 -20.74
N GLN A 285 10.77 6.11 -20.16
CA GLN A 285 10.31 7.26 -20.94
C GLN A 285 11.10 8.54 -20.69
N LEU A 286 11.56 8.78 -19.47
CA LEU A 286 12.16 10.05 -19.09
C LEU A 286 13.69 10.03 -19.13
N LYS A 287 14.31 8.93 -18.70
CA LYS A 287 15.78 8.81 -18.65
C LYS A 287 16.44 9.01 -20.02
N PRO A 288 15.97 8.42 -21.14
CA PRO A 288 16.58 8.67 -22.45
C PRO A 288 16.56 10.15 -22.86
N VAL A 289 15.48 10.86 -22.49
CA VAL A 289 15.34 12.31 -22.75
C VAL A 289 16.24 13.11 -21.81
N ALA A 290 16.28 12.73 -20.52
CA ALA A 290 17.11 13.38 -19.52
C ALA A 290 18.61 13.26 -19.85
N ASP A 291 19.08 12.08 -20.26
CA ASP A 291 20.46 11.83 -20.64
C ASP A 291 20.86 12.63 -21.87
N ARG A 292 19.99 12.66 -22.90
CA ARG A 292 20.22 13.47 -24.12
C ARG A 292 20.30 14.97 -23.82
N LEU A 293 19.55 15.46 -22.84
CA LEU A 293 19.49 16.87 -22.48
C LEU A 293 20.35 17.22 -21.24
N ARG A 294 21.14 16.29 -20.73
CA ARG A 294 21.89 16.38 -19.46
C ARG A 294 22.69 17.69 -19.33
N PHE A 295 23.42 18.08 -20.38
CA PHE A 295 24.21 19.30 -20.39
C PHE A 295 23.35 20.57 -20.38
N PHE A 296 22.20 20.54 -21.04
CA PHE A 296 21.33 21.71 -21.17
C PHE A 296 20.43 21.92 -19.96
N ILE A 297 20.04 20.84 -19.26
CA ILE A 297 19.18 20.90 -18.05
C ILE A 297 19.88 21.69 -16.92
N GLY A 298 21.22 21.71 -16.87
CA GLY A 298 22.02 22.46 -15.91
C GLY A 298 22.36 23.90 -16.33
N ALA A 299 22.15 24.27 -17.60
CA ALA A 299 22.53 25.57 -18.13
C ALA A 299 21.66 26.73 -17.58
N PRO A 300 22.25 27.91 -17.27
CA PRO A 300 21.47 29.09 -16.89
C PRO A 300 20.52 29.47 -18.03
N PHE A 301 19.33 30.00 -17.70
CA PHE A 301 18.22 30.41 -18.60
C PHE A 301 17.62 29.28 -19.45
N ILE A 302 18.38 28.62 -20.34
CA ILE A 302 17.90 27.53 -21.20
C ILE A 302 17.44 26.31 -20.38
N GLY A 303 18.17 25.99 -19.32
CA GLY A 303 17.83 24.88 -18.43
C GLY A 303 16.48 25.04 -17.74
N ASN A 304 16.05 26.27 -17.44
CA ASN A 304 14.72 26.53 -16.87
C ASN A 304 13.59 26.22 -17.87
N ILE A 305 13.77 26.57 -19.13
CA ILE A 305 12.80 26.30 -20.20
C ILE A 305 12.68 24.79 -20.41
N ILE A 306 13.83 24.11 -20.50
CA ILE A 306 13.87 22.66 -20.68
C ILE A 306 13.22 21.94 -19.52
N ARG A 307 13.53 22.30 -18.26
CA ARG A 307 12.89 21.71 -17.07
C ARG A 307 11.39 21.91 -17.06
N LYS A 308 10.90 23.12 -17.37
CA LYS A 308 9.46 23.40 -17.47
C LYS A 308 8.80 22.58 -18.57
N THR A 309 9.45 22.41 -19.73
CA THR A 309 8.93 21.62 -20.84
C THR A 309 8.86 20.13 -20.47
N ILE A 310 9.91 19.57 -19.84
CA ILE A 310 9.92 18.19 -19.37
C ILE A 310 8.84 18.01 -18.31
N LYS A 311 8.77 18.90 -17.30
CA LYS A 311 7.71 18.86 -16.28
C LYS A 311 6.33 18.82 -16.91
N LYS A 312 6.03 19.73 -17.85
CA LYS A 312 4.72 19.78 -18.53
C LYS A 312 4.38 18.46 -19.23
N LYS A 313 5.36 17.86 -19.93
CA LYS A 313 5.16 16.57 -20.60
C LYS A 313 4.90 15.43 -19.59
N VAL A 314 5.66 15.38 -18.49
CA VAL A 314 5.48 14.38 -17.44
C VAL A 314 4.12 14.54 -16.76
N VAL A 315 3.76 15.76 -16.36
CA VAL A 315 2.46 16.05 -15.76
C VAL A 315 1.33 15.67 -16.71
N ALA A 316 1.42 16.04 -17.99
CA ALA A 316 0.44 15.64 -18.99
C ALA A 316 0.33 14.12 -19.14
N ALA A 317 1.44 13.39 -19.12
CA ALA A 317 1.45 11.93 -19.18
C ALA A 317 0.69 11.28 -18.01
N PHE A 318 0.70 11.90 -16.84
CA PHE A 318 -0.06 11.48 -15.65
C PHE A 318 -1.49 12.03 -15.58
N GLY A 319 -2.08 12.45 -16.70
CA GLY A 319 -3.46 12.95 -16.79
C GLY A 319 -3.60 14.48 -16.64
N GLY A 320 -2.59 15.17 -16.13
CA GLY A 320 -2.49 16.64 -16.13
C GLY A 320 -3.28 17.38 -15.06
N ASN A 321 -4.10 16.70 -14.27
CA ASN A 321 -5.06 17.33 -13.34
C ASN A 321 -4.72 17.14 -11.85
N PHE A 322 -3.73 16.31 -11.50
CA PHE A 322 -3.42 15.99 -10.12
C PHE A 322 -2.64 17.11 -9.42
N GLU A 323 -2.91 17.29 -8.13
CA GLU A 323 -2.16 18.21 -7.26
C GLU A 323 -0.75 17.68 -6.96
N GLU A 324 -0.66 16.40 -6.57
CA GLU A 324 0.62 15.75 -6.28
C GLU A 324 0.56 14.22 -6.45
N VAL A 325 1.75 13.64 -6.60
CA VAL A 325 1.99 12.20 -6.52
C VAL A 325 2.57 11.88 -5.15
N ILE A 326 1.89 11.05 -4.37
CA ILE A 326 2.38 10.60 -3.06
C ILE A 326 2.98 9.21 -3.22
N LEU A 327 4.27 9.09 -2.88
CA LEU A 327 5.01 7.84 -2.94
C LEU A 327 5.14 7.25 -1.54
N GLY A 328 4.80 5.97 -1.39
CA GLY A 328 4.89 5.26 -0.11
C GLY A 328 5.17 3.77 -0.28
N GLY A 329 5.35 3.08 0.83
CA GLY A 329 5.49 1.62 0.87
C GLY A 329 6.90 1.09 0.59
N ALA A 330 7.80 1.87 0.00
CA ALA A 330 9.21 1.52 -0.23
C ALA A 330 10.08 2.79 -0.35
N ALA A 331 11.39 2.63 -0.26
CA ALA A 331 12.33 3.71 -0.53
C ALA A 331 12.31 4.10 -2.02
N VAL A 332 12.39 5.39 -2.31
CA VAL A 332 12.49 5.91 -3.68
C VAL A 332 13.95 5.86 -4.13
N ASN A 333 14.17 5.46 -5.37
CA ASN A 333 15.50 5.48 -5.96
C ASN A 333 16.07 6.92 -5.96
N PRO A 334 17.28 7.15 -5.39
CA PRO A 334 17.83 8.50 -5.23
C PRO A 334 18.06 9.25 -6.56
N GLU A 335 18.35 8.55 -7.67
CA GLU A 335 18.51 9.17 -9.00
C GLU A 335 17.16 9.72 -9.49
N VAL A 336 16.11 8.93 -9.35
CA VAL A 336 14.74 9.28 -9.73
C VAL A 336 14.24 10.44 -8.89
N GLU A 337 14.45 10.38 -7.58
CA GLU A 337 14.08 11.45 -6.66
C GLU A 337 14.79 12.77 -7.00
N LYS A 338 16.12 12.73 -7.21
CA LYS A 338 16.91 13.90 -7.64
C LYS A 338 16.41 14.49 -8.96
N PHE A 339 16.05 13.63 -9.92
CA PHE A 339 15.53 14.09 -11.21
C PHE A 339 14.20 14.81 -11.05
N PHE A 340 13.26 14.25 -10.31
CA PHE A 340 11.94 14.87 -10.10
C PHE A 340 12.02 16.17 -9.30
N HIS A 341 12.88 16.24 -8.29
CA HIS A 341 13.17 17.50 -7.61
C HIS A 341 13.75 18.54 -8.60
N LYS A 342 14.70 18.14 -9.47
CA LYS A 342 15.35 19.04 -10.43
C LYS A 342 14.38 19.65 -11.45
N ILE A 343 13.36 18.90 -11.89
CA ILE A 343 12.32 19.41 -12.79
C ILE A 343 11.14 20.04 -12.04
N ASN A 344 11.18 20.09 -10.70
CA ASN A 344 10.11 20.57 -9.84
C ASN A 344 8.77 19.85 -10.12
N PHE A 345 8.81 18.52 -10.26
CA PHE A 345 7.62 17.68 -10.42
C PHE A 345 6.85 17.61 -9.09
N PRO A 346 5.52 17.67 -9.09
CA PRO A 346 4.73 17.67 -7.85
C PRO A 346 4.64 16.26 -7.26
N PHE A 347 5.64 15.86 -6.48
CA PHE A 347 5.65 14.59 -5.77
C PHE A 347 6.20 14.75 -4.35
N THR A 348 5.78 13.86 -3.49
CA THR A 348 6.29 13.74 -2.12
C THR A 348 6.44 12.28 -1.72
N VAL A 349 7.23 12.04 -0.67
CA VAL A 349 7.41 10.72 -0.09
C VAL A 349 6.78 10.71 1.29
N GLY A 350 5.85 9.79 1.53
CA GLY A 350 5.29 9.49 2.83
C GLY A 350 5.89 8.22 3.42
N TYR A 351 5.91 8.13 4.74
CA TYR A 351 6.32 6.93 5.45
C TYR A 351 5.21 6.48 6.40
N GLY A 352 5.02 5.19 6.43
CA GLY A 352 4.06 4.55 7.30
C GLY A 352 4.12 3.03 7.21
N MET A 353 3.28 2.40 7.99
CA MET A 353 3.17 0.95 8.05
C MET A 353 1.78 0.54 8.54
N THR A 354 1.43 -0.72 8.34
CA THR A 354 0.10 -1.24 8.70
C THR A 354 -0.26 -0.97 10.16
N GLU A 355 0.72 -1.08 11.05
CA GLU A 355 0.59 -0.85 12.50
C GLU A 355 0.29 0.62 12.87
N CYS A 356 0.31 1.53 11.89
CA CYS A 356 -0.04 2.96 12.06
C CYS A 356 -1.21 3.41 11.16
N ALA A 357 -1.92 2.52 10.51
CA ALA A 357 -3.18 2.66 9.79
C ALA A 357 -3.28 3.65 8.58
N PRO A 358 -2.29 3.95 7.72
CA PRO A 358 -0.90 3.56 7.81
C PRO A 358 0.09 4.69 8.11
N ILE A 359 -0.30 6.00 8.06
CA ILE A 359 0.62 7.13 7.93
C ILE A 359 1.32 7.53 9.23
N ILE A 360 2.61 7.81 9.15
CA ILE A 360 3.45 8.33 10.25
C ILE A 360 4.01 9.70 9.87
N THR A 361 4.60 9.82 8.67
CA THR A 361 5.16 11.10 8.21
C THR A 361 4.76 11.42 6.78
N TYR A 362 4.58 12.72 6.54
CA TYR A 362 4.26 13.29 5.24
C TYR A 362 4.58 14.79 5.24
N VAL A 363 4.73 15.37 4.06
CA VAL A 363 4.73 16.82 3.83
C VAL A 363 4.28 17.11 2.41
N LYS A 364 3.52 18.20 2.18
CA LYS A 364 3.14 18.61 0.82
C LYS A 364 4.38 18.78 -0.05
N TRP A 365 4.30 18.36 -1.32
CA TRP A 365 5.42 18.30 -2.25
C TRP A 365 6.29 19.57 -2.32
N LYS A 366 5.68 20.76 -2.15
CA LYS A 366 6.38 22.06 -2.14
C LYS A 366 7.39 22.19 -0.99
N TYR A 367 7.22 21.42 0.08
CA TYR A 367 8.07 21.42 1.28
C TYR A 367 8.87 20.14 1.44
N SER A 368 8.79 19.22 0.46
CA SER A 368 9.56 17.98 0.47
C SER A 368 11.06 18.27 0.38
N LYS A 369 11.85 17.39 1.00
CA LYS A 369 13.32 17.47 0.98
C LYS A 369 13.87 16.17 0.45
N LEU A 370 14.88 16.26 -0.38
CA LEU A 370 15.56 15.12 -0.97
C LEU A 370 15.99 14.11 0.12
N GLY A 371 15.60 12.85 -0.06
CA GLY A 371 15.90 11.74 0.85
C GLY A 371 15.05 11.73 2.13
N SER A 372 14.09 12.64 2.29
CA SER A 372 13.22 12.73 3.46
C SER A 372 11.84 12.12 3.19
N SER A 373 11.31 11.41 4.18
CA SER A 373 9.93 10.92 4.19
C SER A 373 8.92 11.92 4.77
N GLY A 374 9.31 13.20 4.94
CA GLY A 374 8.43 14.23 5.47
C GLY A 374 8.53 14.47 6.98
N LYS A 375 7.52 15.11 7.52
CA LYS A 375 7.37 15.44 8.95
C LYS A 375 6.27 14.56 9.57
N VAL A 376 6.31 14.40 10.89
CA VAL A 376 5.26 13.68 11.61
C VAL A 376 3.90 14.32 11.35
N VAL A 377 2.90 13.46 11.11
CA VAL A 377 1.53 13.91 10.86
C VAL A 377 0.80 14.26 12.16
N PRO A 378 -0.22 15.13 12.13
CA PRO A 378 -1.05 15.43 13.30
C PRO A 378 -1.66 14.16 13.92
N GLY A 379 -1.74 14.12 15.24
CA GLY A 379 -2.25 12.97 16.00
C GLY A 379 -1.24 11.85 16.20
N CYS A 380 -0.02 12.00 15.69
CA CYS A 380 1.10 11.10 15.81
C CYS A 380 2.31 11.82 16.42
N GLN A 381 3.18 11.08 17.09
CA GLN A 381 4.47 11.53 17.60
C GLN A 381 5.54 10.52 17.20
N ILE A 382 6.75 11.01 16.94
CA ILE A 382 7.91 10.17 16.68
C ILE A 382 9.08 10.56 17.57
N ARG A 383 9.87 9.56 17.98
CA ARG A 383 11.20 9.76 18.56
C ARG A 383 12.18 8.80 17.88
N ILE A 384 13.45 9.16 17.94
CA ILE A 384 14.53 8.31 17.47
C ILE A 384 15.29 7.82 18.71
N ASP A 385 15.38 6.52 18.88
CA ASP A 385 16.13 5.90 19.96
C ASP A 385 17.62 6.00 19.66
N SER A 386 18.20 7.14 20.00
CA SER A 386 19.59 7.51 19.68
C SER A 386 20.10 8.57 20.64
N PRO A 387 21.40 8.54 21.01
CA PRO A 387 22.03 9.60 21.82
C PRO A 387 22.09 10.96 21.10
N ASP A 388 22.10 11.00 19.76
CA ASP A 388 21.95 12.23 18.97
C ASP A 388 21.02 11.93 17.77
N PRO A 389 19.70 12.12 17.94
CA PRO A 389 18.70 11.82 16.90
C PRO A 389 18.90 12.57 15.58
N LYS A 390 19.70 13.65 15.58
CA LYS A 390 19.96 14.45 14.38
C LYS A 390 21.13 13.92 13.54
N LYS A 391 22.04 13.18 14.15
CA LYS A 391 23.30 12.74 13.51
C LYS A 391 23.47 11.23 13.50
N ILE A 392 23.09 10.56 14.59
CA ILE A 392 23.29 9.13 14.79
C ILE A 392 21.95 8.42 14.54
N PRO A 393 21.87 7.50 13.55
CA PRO A 393 20.66 6.73 13.33
C PRO A 393 20.28 5.91 14.55
N GLY A 394 18.98 5.89 14.87
CA GLY A 394 18.39 5.05 15.88
C GLY A 394 17.05 4.51 15.42
N GLU A 395 16.44 3.61 16.19
CA GLU A 395 15.11 3.10 15.88
C GLU A 395 14.08 4.21 15.92
N VAL A 396 13.26 4.25 14.87
CA VAL A 396 12.08 5.13 14.83
C VAL A 396 11.01 4.52 15.73
N GLN A 397 10.60 5.25 16.75
CA GLN A 397 9.53 4.86 17.67
C GLN A 397 8.36 5.81 17.53
N VAL A 398 7.13 5.26 17.57
CA VAL A 398 5.90 5.99 17.27
C VAL A 398 4.92 5.89 18.43
N SER A 399 4.24 7.00 18.74
CA SER A 399 3.13 7.05 19.67
C SER A 399 2.02 7.93 19.09
N GLY A 400 0.76 7.61 19.32
CA GLY A 400 -0.34 8.43 18.85
C GLY A 400 -1.63 7.67 18.58
N ARG A 401 -2.63 8.42 18.11
CA ARG A 401 -3.98 7.88 17.80
C ARG A 401 -3.98 6.88 16.65
N ASN A 402 -2.99 6.96 15.76
CA ASN A 402 -2.84 6.08 14.59
C ASN A 402 -2.24 4.70 14.92
N VAL A 403 -1.73 4.48 16.13
CA VAL A 403 -1.06 3.22 16.52
C VAL A 403 -2.09 2.13 16.80
N PHE A 404 -1.81 0.93 16.32
CA PHE A 404 -2.63 -0.28 16.44
C PHE A 404 -2.80 -0.75 17.91
N LEU A 405 -3.71 -1.72 18.12
CA LEU A 405 -3.93 -2.32 19.46
C LEU A 405 -2.91 -3.41 19.80
N GLY A 406 -2.32 -4.05 18.80
CA GLY A 406 -1.44 -5.19 18.94
C GLY A 406 -1.68 -6.23 17.83
N TYR A 407 -1.03 -7.38 17.94
CA TYR A 407 -1.18 -8.47 16.99
C TYR A 407 -2.21 -9.48 17.47
N TYR A 408 -3.19 -9.77 16.62
CA TYR A 408 -4.29 -10.69 16.92
C TYR A 408 -3.76 -12.08 17.30
N LYS A 409 -4.19 -12.58 18.47
CA LYS A 409 -3.75 -13.87 19.07
C LYS A 409 -2.22 -14.02 19.19
N ASN A 410 -1.50 -12.92 19.38
CA ASN A 410 -0.05 -12.95 19.54
C ASN A 410 0.43 -11.90 20.56
N GLU A 411 0.22 -12.19 21.84
CA GLU A 411 0.56 -11.30 22.95
C GLU A 411 2.07 -11.09 23.09
N GLU A 412 2.88 -12.13 22.81
CA GLU A 412 4.33 -12.04 22.85
C GLU A 412 4.85 -11.04 21.84
N ALA A 413 4.46 -11.19 20.57
CA ALA A 413 4.83 -10.24 19.53
C ALA A 413 4.27 -8.83 19.80
N THR A 414 3.11 -8.71 20.44
CA THR A 414 2.55 -7.42 20.85
C THR A 414 3.44 -6.77 21.91
N ARG A 415 3.79 -7.49 22.98
CA ARG A 415 4.67 -6.98 24.03
C ARG A 415 6.04 -6.58 23.48
N GLU A 416 6.62 -7.39 22.59
CA GLU A 416 7.89 -7.08 21.94
C GLU A 416 7.84 -5.85 21.04
N ALA A 417 6.67 -5.51 20.48
CA ALA A 417 6.51 -4.39 19.59
C ALA A 417 6.49 -3.03 20.29
N PHE A 418 6.32 -3.01 21.61
CA PHE A 418 6.28 -1.77 22.37
C PHE A 418 7.46 -1.65 23.33
N THR A 419 7.83 -0.41 23.63
CA THR A 419 8.76 -0.09 24.73
C THR A 419 8.02 -0.14 26.06
N GLU A 420 8.76 -0.16 27.17
CA GLU A 420 8.18 -0.13 28.53
C GLU A 420 7.30 1.11 28.77
N ASP A 421 7.62 2.24 28.15
CA ASP A 421 6.87 3.50 28.23
C ASP A 421 5.80 3.64 27.11
N GLY A 422 5.48 2.53 26.40
CA GLY A 422 4.33 2.42 25.49
C GLY A 422 4.54 2.96 24.07
N TRP A 423 5.78 3.22 23.64
CA TRP A 423 6.05 3.59 22.24
C TRP A 423 6.16 2.34 21.36
N PHE A 424 5.52 2.41 20.20
CA PHE A 424 5.62 1.37 19.19
C PHE A 424 6.99 1.41 18.50
N LYS A 425 7.70 0.29 18.48
CA LYS A 425 8.98 0.07 17.82
C LYS A 425 8.76 -0.33 16.38
N THR A 426 9.12 0.55 15.42
CA THR A 426 8.85 0.29 14.00
C THR A 426 9.78 -0.76 13.38
N GLY A 427 10.94 -0.98 13.98
CA GLY A 427 12.02 -1.77 13.40
C GLY A 427 12.73 -1.06 12.25
N ASP A 428 12.42 0.19 11.98
CA ASP A 428 13.08 1.02 10.96
C ASP A 428 14.05 2.00 11.63
N MET A 429 15.23 2.17 11.03
CA MET A 429 16.26 3.10 11.49
C MET A 429 16.12 4.45 10.79
N GLY A 430 16.32 5.53 11.53
CA GLY A 430 16.21 6.88 10.96
C GLY A 430 16.94 7.95 11.77
N ILE A 431 16.96 9.17 11.21
CA ILE A 431 17.40 10.40 11.86
C ILE A 431 16.36 11.50 11.65
N LEU A 432 16.29 12.45 12.58
CA LEU A 432 15.34 13.55 12.54
C LEU A 432 16.08 14.90 12.41
N ARG A 433 16.03 15.53 11.23
CA ARG A 433 16.68 16.83 10.96
C ARG A 433 15.68 17.89 10.58
N GLY A 434 15.61 18.98 11.36
CA GLY A 434 14.67 20.07 11.10
C GLY A 434 13.21 19.62 11.05
N GLY A 435 12.85 18.63 11.85
CA GLY A 435 11.53 18.02 11.90
C GLY A 435 11.23 17.03 10.77
N HIS A 436 12.14 16.82 9.82
CA HIS A 436 12.02 15.84 8.74
C HIS A 436 12.67 14.51 9.13
N LEU A 437 11.97 13.42 8.87
CA LEU A 437 12.49 12.06 9.04
C LEU A 437 13.28 11.63 7.79
N PHE A 438 14.46 11.07 8.02
CA PHE A 438 15.30 10.45 6.99
C PHE A 438 15.52 8.98 7.39
N LEU A 439 14.88 8.08 6.68
CA LEU A 439 15.02 6.65 6.90
C LEU A 439 16.38 6.16 6.40
N LYS A 440 16.92 5.13 7.05
CA LYS A 440 18.21 4.52 6.75
C LYS A 440 18.10 3.07 6.29
N GLY A 441 17.15 2.33 6.83
CA GLY A 441 16.92 0.92 6.52
C GLY A 441 16.25 0.21 7.69
N ARG A 442 16.14 -1.12 7.60
CA ARG A 442 15.52 -1.95 8.65
C ARG A 442 16.55 -2.54 9.58
N ILE A 443 16.26 -2.56 10.87
CA ILE A 443 17.12 -3.19 11.92
C ILE A 443 17.41 -4.65 11.56
N LYS A 444 16.41 -5.42 11.17
CA LYS A 444 16.55 -6.84 10.80
C LYS A 444 17.38 -7.09 9.54
N CYS A 445 17.55 -6.09 8.69
CA CYS A 445 18.35 -6.17 7.46
C CYS A 445 19.75 -5.57 7.64
N MET A 446 19.99 -4.89 8.75
CA MET A 446 21.26 -4.21 9.02
C MET A 446 22.38 -5.24 9.18
N ILE A 447 23.51 -4.95 8.53
CA ILE A 447 24.73 -5.73 8.65
C ILE A 447 25.70 -4.93 9.54
N LEU A 448 26.24 -5.57 10.57
CA LEU A 448 27.27 -4.95 11.41
C LEU A 448 28.64 -5.22 10.79
N SER A 449 29.32 -4.18 10.33
CA SER A 449 30.67 -4.34 9.79
C SER A 449 31.67 -4.76 10.85
N SER A 450 32.79 -5.33 10.46
CA SER A 450 33.91 -5.68 11.35
C SER A 450 34.44 -4.49 12.18
N ASN A 451 34.20 -3.27 11.71
CA ASN A 451 34.60 -2.02 12.38
C ASN A 451 33.51 -1.47 13.30
N GLY A 452 32.43 -2.22 13.56
CA GLY A 452 31.31 -1.80 14.40
C GLY A 452 30.38 -0.76 13.76
N GLN A 453 30.48 -0.53 12.46
CA GLN A 453 29.62 0.40 11.73
C GLN A 453 28.39 -0.32 11.15
N ASN A 454 27.24 0.32 11.25
CA ASN A 454 25.99 -0.19 10.68
C ASN A 454 25.97 0.00 9.17
N ILE A 455 25.82 -1.08 8.42
CA ILE A 455 25.62 -1.10 6.98
C ILE A 455 24.14 -1.37 6.72
N TYR A 456 23.55 -0.52 5.89
CA TYR A 456 22.16 -0.65 5.46
C TYR A 456 22.13 -1.17 4.02
N PRO A 457 21.86 -2.46 3.78
CA PRO A 457 21.93 -3.07 2.46
C PRO A 457 21.10 -2.34 1.42
N GLU A 458 19.94 -1.81 1.81
CA GLU A 458 19.03 -1.07 0.92
C GLU A 458 19.69 0.19 0.31
N GLU A 459 20.58 0.87 1.07
CA GLU A 459 21.33 2.03 0.54
C GLU A 459 22.32 1.60 -0.55
N LEU A 460 22.98 0.44 -0.38
CA LEU A 460 23.92 -0.10 -1.36
C LEU A 460 23.19 -0.63 -2.60
N GLU A 461 22.09 -1.36 -2.39
CA GLU A 461 21.24 -1.88 -3.47
C GLU A 461 20.68 -0.77 -4.35
N ALA A 462 20.31 0.36 -3.76
CA ALA A 462 19.83 1.53 -4.50
C ALA A 462 20.89 2.05 -5.48
N VAL A 463 22.19 1.98 -5.14
CA VAL A 463 23.29 2.34 -6.05
C VAL A 463 23.46 1.31 -7.14
N ILE A 464 23.45 0.02 -6.80
CA ILE A 464 23.63 -1.09 -7.75
C ILE A 464 22.48 -1.12 -8.77
N ASN A 465 21.23 -0.90 -8.32
CA ASN A 465 20.04 -0.91 -9.17
C ASN A 465 19.99 0.25 -10.18
N ASN A 466 20.87 1.25 -10.07
CA ASN A 466 21.04 2.32 -11.07
C ASN A 466 21.98 1.95 -12.21
N VAL A 467 22.71 0.84 -12.10
CA VAL A 467 23.60 0.38 -13.18
C VAL A 467 22.74 -0.10 -14.35
N PRO A 468 23.06 0.28 -15.59
CA PRO A 468 22.35 -0.23 -16.77
C PRO A 468 22.30 -1.77 -16.80
N TYR A 469 21.17 -2.31 -17.23
CA TYR A 469 20.87 -3.75 -17.28
C TYR A 469 20.80 -4.44 -15.90
N VAL A 470 20.63 -3.72 -14.81
CA VAL A 470 20.26 -4.30 -13.51
C VAL A 470 18.75 -4.13 -13.29
N ILE A 471 18.04 -5.24 -13.14
CA ILE A 471 16.63 -5.27 -12.77
C ILE A 471 16.49 -5.02 -11.27
N ASP A 472 17.22 -5.81 -10.46
CA ASP A 472 17.21 -5.73 -9.01
C ASP A 472 18.48 -6.34 -8.41
N SER A 473 18.76 -6.02 -7.15
CA SER A 473 19.90 -6.57 -6.43
C SER A 473 19.60 -6.78 -4.96
N LEU A 474 20.37 -7.68 -4.34
CA LEU A 474 20.34 -7.98 -2.92
C LEU A 474 21.77 -8.00 -2.38
N VAL A 475 22.04 -7.19 -1.36
CA VAL A 475 23.35 -7.20 -0.69
C VAL A 475 23.26 -8.04 0.57
N VAL A 476 24.18 -8.99 0.67
CA VAL A 476 24.32 -9.91 1.82
C VAL A 476 25.75 -9.92 2.31
N GLU A 477 25.92 -10.30 3.57
CA GLU A 477 27.26 -10.57 4.12
C GLU A 477 27.60 -12.06 3.93
N ASP A 478 28.78 -12.35 3.45
CA ASP A 478 29.35 -13.69 3.44
C ASP A 478 30.75 -13.71 4.12
N THR A 479 31.43 -14.85 4.10
CA THR A 479 32.75 -15.02 4.71
C THR A 479 33.83 -14.09 4.16
N ASN A 480 33.63 -13.51 2.96
CA ASN A 480 34.58 -12.64 2.28
C ASN A 480 34.17 -11.15 2.32
N GLY A 481 33.10 -10.82 3.03
CA GLY A 481 32.55 -9.47 3.15
C GLY A 481 31.21 -9.30 2.42
N LEU A 482 30.94 -8.10 1.88
CA LEU A 482 29.68 -7.83 1.21
C LEU A 482 29.63 -8.41 -0.20
N THR A 483 28.62 -9.21 -0.46
CA THR A 483 28.33 -9.78 -1.78
C THR A 483 27.04 -9.17 -2.32
N ALA A 484 27.08 -8.66 -3.55
CA ALA A 484 25.92 -8.23 -4.30
C ALA A 484 25.40 -9.38 -5.16
N ILE A 485 24.21 -9.88 -4.88
CA ILE A 485 23.48 -10.81 -5.73
C ILE A 485 22.64 -9.96 -6.68
N ILE A 486 22.88 -10.06 -7.97
CA ILE A 486 22.30 -9.20 -9.00
C ILE A 486 21.38 -10.03 -9.90
N LEU A 487 20.22 -9.49 -10.24
CA LEU A 487 19.34 -9.96 -11.31
C LEU A 487 19.57 -9.06 -12.53
N PRO A 488 20.33 -9.51 -13.57
CA PRO A 488 20.51 -8.74 -14.77
C PRO A 488 19.29 -8.74 -15.68
N ASP A 489 19.13 -7.71 -16.49
CA ASP A 489 18.13 -7.64 -17.57
C ASP A 489 18.67 -8.32 -18.83
N TYR A 490 18.72 -9.64 -18.79
CA TYR A 490 19.17 -10.44 -19.94
C TYR A 490 18.29 -10.25 -21.18
N ALA A 491 17.00 -9.97 -21.01
CA ALA A 491 16.06 -9.79 -22.11
C ALA A 491 16.39 -8.51 -22.90
N THR A 492 16.56 -7.39 -22.20
CA THR A 492 16.94 -6.12 -22.83
C THR A 492 18.36 -6.23 -23.42
N ALA A 493 19.31 -6.84 -22.70
CA ALA A 493 20.67 -7.02 -23.19
C ALA A 493 20.72 -7.86 -24.50
N SER A 494 19.96 -8.94 -24.56
CA SER A 494 19.83 -9.77 -25.77
C SER A 494 19.24 -8.98 -26.96
N THR A 495 18.26 -8.10 -26.70
CA THR A 495 17.71 -7.23 -27.75
C THR A 495 18.75 -6.22 -28.27
N ASP A 496 19.65 -5.79 -27.39
CA ASP A 496 20.76 -4.88 -27.72
C ASP A 496 22.00 -5.62 -28.29
N GLY A 497 21.88 -6.94 -28.53
CA GLY A 497 22.95 -7.75 -29.09
C GLY A 497 24.07 -8.14 -28.10
N ILE A 498 23.81 -8.08 -26.80
CA ILE A 498 24.77 -8.39 -25.73
C ILE A 498 24.47 -9.79 -25.20
N GLU A 499 25.43 -10.70 -25.29
CA GLU A 499 25.31 -12.05 -24.72
C GLU A 499 25.38 -12.03 -23.18
N ALA A 500 24.78 -13.05 -22.53
CA ALA A 500 24.70 -13.14 -21.08
C ALA A 500 26.06 -13.07 -20.39
N ALA A 501 27.05 -13.85 -20.87
CA ALA A 501 28.40 -13.85 -20.31
C ALA A 501 29.12 -12.50 -20.47
N GLU A 502 28.91 -11.82 -21.59
CA GLU A 502 29.42 -10.49 -21.83
C GLU A 502 28.79 -9.45 -20.91
N LEU A 503 27.46 -9.53 -20.74
CA LEU A 503 26.72 -8.67 -19.79
C LEU A 503 27.26 -8.81 -18.37
N GLU A 504 27.42 -10.04 -17.88
CA GLU A 504 27.98 -10.29 -16.55
C GLU A 504 29.40 -9.74 -16.42
N GLY A 505 30.24 -9.90 -17.44
CA GLY A 505 31.58 -9.31 -17.50
C GLY A 505 31.56 -7.77 -17.42
N ARG A 506 30.64 -7.15 -18.17
CA ARG A 506 30.44 -5.69 -18.15
C ARG A 506 29.96 -5.22 -16.76
N LEU A 507 29.04 -5.93 -16.11
CA LEU A 507 28.56 -5.60 -14.77
C LEU A 507 29.67 -5.76 -13.72
N ARG A 508 30.49 -6.85 -13.79
CA ARG A 508 31.67 -7.01 -12.91
C ARG A 508 32.68 -5.87 -13.07
N SER A 509 32.92 -5.40 -14.28
CA SER A 509 33.84 -4.28 -14.53
C SER A 509 33.36 -2.96 -13.94
N LYS A 510 32.05 -2.82 -13.61
CA LYS A 510 31.48 -1.65 -12.95
C LYS A 510 31.66 -1.64 -11.43
N MET A 511 32.13 -2.73 -10.82
CA MET A 511 32.26 -2.81 -9.35
C MET A 511 33.14 -1.68 -8.75
N PRO A 512 34.28 -1.28 -9.33
CA PRO A 512 35.06 -0.15 -8.81
C PRO A 512 34.29 1.19 -8.86
N GLU A 513 33.48 1.39 -9.91
CA GLU A 513 32.67 2.59 -10.07
C GLU A 513 31.50 2.62 -9.05
N ILE A 514 30.88 1.48 -8.81
CA ILE A 514 29.86 1.30 -7.77
C ILE A 514 30.49 1.60 -6.41
N ASN A 515 31.61 0.98 -6.07
CA ASN A 515 32.27 1.15 -4.77
C ASN A 515 32.71 2.59 -4.48
N LYS A 516 33.00 3.40 -5.50
CA LYS A 516 33.28 4.83 -5.33
C LYS A 516 32.07 5.64 -4.85
N GLN A 517 30.86 5.13 -5.08
CA GLN A 517 29.62 5.77 -4.67
C GLN A 517 29.11 5.25 -3.32
N LEU A 518 29.66 4.14 -2.84
CA LEU A 518 29.32 3.52 -1.57
C LEU A 518 30.16 4.11 -0.42
N PRO A 519 29.68 3.99 0.84
CA PRO A 519 30.50 4.34 2.00
C PRO A 519 31.81 3.54 2.02
N ALA A 520 32.92 4.18 2.36
CA ALA A 520 34.25 3.55 2.35
C ALA A 520 34.36 2.29 3.23
N TYR A 521 33.49 2.19 4.25
CA TYR A 521 33.45 1.04 5.16
C TYR A 521 32.56 -0.10 4.65
N ALA A 522 31.83 0.07 3.54
CA ALA A 522 30.89 -0.91 3.00
C ALA A 522 31.13 -1.22 1.50
N PRO A 523 32.36 -1.58 1.09
CA PRO A 523 32.61 -1.91 -0.31
C PRO A 523 32.07 -3.29 -0.66
N ILE A 524 31.45 -3.41 -1.84
CA ILE A 524 31.10 -4.71 -2.42
C ILE A 524 32.37 -5.44 -2.80
N ARG A 525 32.53 -6.67 -2.33
CA ARG A 525 33.69 -7.53 -2.58
C ARG A 525 33.45 -8.56 -3.69
N LYS A 526 32.19 -8.98 -3.87
CA LYS A 526 31.79 -10.01 -4.81
C LYS A 526 30.47 -9.66 -5.49
N MET A 527 30.34 -10.06 -6.76
CA MET A 527 29.06 -10.03 -7.50
C MET A 527 28.69 -11.44 -7.94
N GLU A 528 27.48 -11.86 -7.61
CA GLU A 528 26.84 -13.09 -8.06
C GLU A 528 25.65 -12.72 -8.97
N PHE A 529 25.44 -13.46 -10.07
CA PHE A 529 24.37 -13.17 -11.01
C PHE A 529 23.33 -14.28 -10.97
N ARG A 530 22.06 -13.88 -11.03
CA ARG A 530 20.93 -14.78 -11.07
C ARG A 530 20.30 -14.76 -12.45
N GLN A 531 19.71 -15.89 -12.82
CA GLN A 531 18.90 -16.01 -14.04
C GLN A 531 17.39 -15.91 -13.73
N GLU A 532 16.99 -16.27 -12.52
CA GLU A 532 15.61 -16.24 -12.05
C GLU A 532 15.39 -15.06 -11.11
N ASP A 533 14.15 -14.50 -11.11
CA ASP A 533 13.77 -13.43 -10.18
C ASP A 533 13.94 -13.88 -8.71
N PHE A 534 14.06 -12.89 -7.84
CA PHE A 534 14.08 -13.14 -6.41
C PHE A 534 12.68 -13.59 -5.94
N GLU A 535 12.66 -14.52 -5.00
CA GLU A 535 11.42 -14.80 -4.29
C GLU A 535 10.95 -13.58 -3.52
N ARG A 536 9.68 -13.22 -3.71
CA ARG A 536 9.10 -12.01 -3.15
C ARG A 536 7.92 -12.32 -2.23
N THR A 537 7.72 -11.43 -1.28
CA THR A 537 6.48 -11.40 -0.51
C THR A 537 5.33 -10.92 -1.42
N PRO A 538 4.04 -11.10 -1.04
CA PRO A 538 2.91 -10.49 -1.74
C PRO A 538 3.04 -8.96 -1.91
N LYS A 539 3.78 -8.29 -1.01
CA LYS A 539 4.15 -6.86 -1.11
C LYS A 539 5.28 -6.57 -2.10
N LYS A 540 5.69 -7.55 -2.90
CA LYS A 540 6.78 -7.48 -3.88
C LYS A 540 8.18 -7.23 -3.28
N ASN A 541 8.35 -7.28 -1.96
CA ASN A 541 9.66 -7.21 -1.31
C ASN A 541 10.39 -8.54 -1.42
N ILE A 542 11.71 -8.49 -1.65
CA ILE A 542 12.55 -9.70 -1.70
C ILE A 542 12.54 -10.38 -0.32
N LYS A 543 12.33 -11.70 -0.30
CA LYS A 543 12.44 -12.54 0.90
C LYS A 543 13.92 -12.75 1.25
N ARG A 544 14.58 -11.73 1.80
CA ARG A 544 16.03 -11.71 2.08
C ARG A 544 16.51 -12.96 2.82
N TYR A 545 15.72 -13.48 3.77
CA TYR A 545 16.10 -14.62 4.62
C TYR A 545 16.39 -15.90 3.82
N LEU A 546 15.87 -16.03 2.58
CA LEU A 546 16.16 -17.18 1.71
C LEU A 546 17.56 -17.12 1.09
N TYR A 547 18.19 -15.95 1.10
CA TYR A 547 19.49 -15.69 0.45
C TYR A 547 20.61 -15.45 1.46
N LEU A 548 20.30 -15.38 2.76
CA LEU A 548 21.30 -15.30 3.80
C LEU A 548 22.00 -16.66 3.92
N LYS A 549 23.30 -16.70 3.70
CA LYS A 549 24.11 -17.91 3.97
C LYS A 549 24.08 -18.12 5.50
N LYS A 550 23.68 -19.31 5.93
CA LYS A 550 23.82 -19.68 7.36
C LYS A 550 25.28 -19.55 7.75
N LYS A 551 25.57 -18.72 8.75
CA LYS A 551 26.89 -18.63 9.39
C LYS A 551 27.22 -19.93 10.08
#